data_edb881760a66e5d6248a38a7b621e10b
#
_entry.id   edb881760a66e5d6248a38a7b621e10b
#
_cell.length_a   1.000
_cell.length_b   1.000
_cell.length_c   1.000
_cell.angle_alpha   90.00
_cell.angle_beta   90.00
_cell.angle_gamma   90.00
#
_symmetry.space_group_name_H-M   'P 1'
#
loop_
_entity.id
_entity.type
_entity.pdbx_description
1 polymer ?
#
loop_
_entity_poly.entity_id
_entity_poly.type
_entity_poly.pdbx_seq_one_letter_code
_entity_poly.pdbx_strand_id
1 'polypeptide(L)'
;MFHRDEVHKIAILDLRILNLDRNETNILVKTKINKKQNKKVRTLIPIDHGLCIPDNLAICTYDIAWLGWRQAEKPFSRKSLMFIDSIDVTDDIKRLENSFKFRPICLRNTRISTTLLKLSAA
;
A
#
# COMPACT_ATOMS: atom_id res chain seq x y z
N MET A 1 -9.21 -17.71 1.82
CA MET A 1 -9.42 -16.37 1.23
C MET A 1 -9.00 -15.32 2.25
N PHE A 2 -8.37 -14.24 1.84
CA PHE A 2 -7.99 -13.13 2.72
C PHE A 2 -9.16 -12.19 2.95
N HIS A 3 -9.19 -11.51 4.10
CA HIS A 3 -10.17 -10.45 4.33
C HIS A 3 -9.91 -9.26 3.41
N ARG A 4 -10.95 -8.59 2.94
CA ARG A 4 -10.86 -7.43 2.04
C ARG A 4 -9.90 -6.36 2.57
N ASP A 5 -10.04 -6.00 3.84
CA ASP A 5 -9.23 -4.93 4.44
C ASP A 5 -7.73 -5.29 4.56
N GLU A 6 -7.38 -6.58 4.61
CA GLU A 6 -5.97 -7.00 4.58
C GLU A 6 -5.35 -6.74 3.21
N VAL A 7 -6.09 -6.99 2.14
CA VAL A 7 -5.65 -6.69 0.77
C VAL A 7 -5.59 -5.18 0.55
N HIS A 8 -6.62 -4.45 0.98
CA HIS A 8 -6.67 -3.00 0.85
C HIS A 8 -5.55 -2.28 1.61
N LYS A 9 -5.13 -2.77 2.78
CA LYS A 9 -3.96 -2.21 3.50
C LYS A 9 -2.69 -2.26 2.65
N ILE A 10 -2.43 -3.38 1.98
CA ILE A 10 -1.27 -3.51 1.09
C ILE A 10 -1.43 -2.60 -0.12
N ALA A 11 -2.60 -2.58 -0.74
CA ALA A 11 -2.87 -1.71 -1.87
C ALA A 11 -2.65 -0.23 -1.54
N ILE A 12 -3.17 0.23 -0.39
CA ILE A 12 -2.97 1.61 0.09
C ILE A 12 -1.48 1.91 0.31
N LEU A 13 -0.74 0.99 0.93
CA LEU A 13 0.69 1.16 1.11
C LEU A 13 1.41 1.28 -0.23
N ASP A 14 1.19 0.33 -1.13
CA ASP A 14 1.87 0.28 -2.42
C ASP A 14 1.55 1.49 -3.30
N LEU A 15 0.30 1.98 -3.26
CA LEU A 15 -0.09 3.22 -3.95
C LEU A 15 0.56 4.47 -3.33
N ARG A 16 0.74 4.52 -2.00
CA ARG A 16 1.42 5.64 -1.34
C ARG A 16 2.88 5.73 -1.71
N ILE A 17 3.59 4.61 -1.69
CA ILE A 17 5.04 4.56 -1.94
C ILE A 17 5.37 4.20 -3.38
N LEU A 18 4.37 4.03 -4.23
CA LEU A 18 4.47 3.63 -5.63
C LEU A 18 5.38 2.40 -5.79
N ASN A 19 5.04 1.32 -5.08
CA ASN A 19 5.73 0.05 -5.20
C ASN A 19 5.17 -0.74 -6.39
N LEU A 20 6.00 -1.01 -7.38
CA LEU A 20 5.61 -1.70 -8.62
C LEU A 20 6.05 -3.18 -8.64
N ASP A 21 6.66 -3.65 -7.55
CA ASP A 21 7.13 -5.04 -7.41
C ASP A 21 6.52 -5.71 -6.18
N ARG A 22 5.20 -5.65 -6.05
CA ARG A 22 4.45 -6.38 -5.04
C ARG A 22 4.00 -7.74 -5.57
N ASN A 23 4.94 -8.55 -6.02
CA ASN A 23 4.67 -9.93 -6.42
C ASN A 23 4.31 -10.81 -5.21
N GLU A 24 3.86 -12.04 -5.47
CA GLU A 24 3.38 -12.94 -4.41
C GLU A 24 4.47 -13.30 -3.39
N THR A 25 5.74 -13.33 -3.79
CA THR A 25 6.87 -13.65 -2.89
C THR A 25 7.17 -12.50 -1.91
N ASN A 26 6.72 -11.29 -2.22
CA ASN A 26 6.89 -10.10 -1.39
C ASN A 26 5.71 -9.88 -0.40
N ILE A 27 4.88 -10.91 -0.20
CA ILE A 27 3.76 -10.89 0.75
C ILE A 27 3.82 -12.13 1.63
N LEU A 28 4.09 -11.96 2.93
CA LEU A 28 4.03 -13.04 3.90
C LEU A 28 2.60 -13.19 4.46
N VAL A 29 2.24 -14.42 4.79
CA VAL A 29 0.95 -14.75 5.40
C VAL A 29 1.17 -15.23 6.83
N LYS A 30 0.65 -14.48 7.80
CA LYS A 30 0.62 -14.89 9.21
C LYS A 30 -0.77 -15.40 9.56
N THR A 31 -0.85 -16.65 10.01
CA THR A 31 -2.11 -17.26 10.45
C THR A 31 -2.15 -17.32 11.97
N LYS A 32 -3.23 -16.81 12.57
CA LYS A 32 -3.54 -16.95 13.99
C LYS A 32 -4.91 -17.61 14.16
N ILE A 33 -5.07 -18.38 15.22
CA ILE A 33 -6.37 -18.95 15.60
C ILE A 33 -6.99 -18.00 16.62
N ASN A 34 -8.15 -17.42 16.27
CA ASN A 34 -8.96 -16.72 17.25
C ASN A 34 -9.70 -17.77 18.11
N LYS A 35 -9.19 -18.00 19.32
CA LYS A 35 -9.72 -19.00 20.25
C LYS A 35 -11.18 -18.76 20.65
N LYS A 36 -11.64 -17.49 20.68
CA LYS A 36 -13.03 -17.15 21.02
C LYS A 36 -14.04 -17.52 19.93
N GLN A 37 -13.62 -17.49 18.67
CA GLN A 37 -14.48 -17.73 17.51
C GLN A 37 -14.15 -19.02 16.76
N ASN A 38 -13.12 -19.75 17.22
CA ASN A 38 -12.54 -20.92 16.55
C ASN A 38 -12.30 -20.69 15.03
N LYS A 39 -11.86 -19.48 14.66
CA LYS A 39 -11.62 -19.08 13.28
C LYS A 39 -10.15 -18.78 13.05
N LYS A 40 -9.67 -19.22 11.89
CA LYS A 40 -8.34 -18.83 11.39
C LYS A 40 -8.40 -17.39 10.87
N VAL A 41 -7.62 -16.52 11.44
CA VAL A 41 -7.42 -15.14 10.96
C VAL A 41 -6.07 -15.09 10.24
N ARG A 42 -6.09 -14.64 9.00
CA ARG A 42 -4.89 -14.48 8.17
C ARG A 42 -4.58 -13.01 8.01
N THR A 43 -3.37 -12.62 8.36
CA THR A 43 -2.84 -11.27 8.20
C THR A 43 -1.79 -11.28 7.10
N LEU A 44 -1.86 -10.33 6.19
CA LEU A 44 -0.87 -10.13 5.14
C LEU A 44 0.20 -9.15 5.61
N ILE A 45 1.46 -9.51 5.40
CA ILE A 45 2.62 -8.71 5.79
C ILE A 45 3.43 -8.42 4.53
N PRO A 46 3.41 -7.18 4.03
CA PRO A 46 4.25 -6.80 2.90
C PRO A 46 5.71 -6.73 3.33
N ILE A 47 6.58 -7.28 2.51
CA ILE A 47 8.04 -7.25 2.67
C ILE A 47 8.68 -6.79 1.37
N ASP A 48 9.98 -6.55 1.39
CA ASP A 48 10.78 -6.09 0.26
C ASP A 48 10.22 -4.83 -0.43
N HIS A 49 10.69 -3.69 0.03
CA HIS A 49 10.29 -2.38 -0.49
C HIS A 49 11.43 -1.74 -1.33
N GLY A 50 12.30 -2.57 -1.91
CA GLY A 50 13.47 -2.11 -2.65
C GLY A 50 13.12 -1.34 -3.94
N LEU A 51 11.96 -1.60 -4.53
CA LEU A 51 11.48 -0.96 -5.76
C LEU A 51 10.31 0.00 -5.49
N CYS A 52 10.41 0.80 -4.45
CA CYS A 52 9.43 1.83 -4.11
C CYS A 52 10.06 3.23 -4.16
N ILE A 53 9.22 4.27 -4.07
CA ILE A 53 9.62 5.68 -4.09
C ILE A 53 10.50 5.98 -5.33
N PRO A 54 9.99 5.70 -6.54
CA PRO A 54 10.79 5.77 -7.75
C PRO A 54 11.09 7.21 -8.16
N ASP A 55 12.18 7.37 -8.90
CA ASP A 55 12.55 8.64 -9.53
C ASP A 55 11.87 8.86 -10.90
N ASN A 56 11.22 7.83 -11.41
CA ASN A 56 10.57 7.84 -12.71
C ASN A 56 9.14 7.30 -12.59
N LEU A 57 8.18 7.97 -13.22
CA LEU A 57 6.79 7.54 -13.34
C LEU A 57 6.48 6.77 -14.63
N ALA A 58 7.49 6.55 -15.48
CA ALA A 58 7.33 5.71 -16.67
C ALA A 58 7.20 4.24 -16.25
N ILE A 59 5.96 3.78 -16.12
CA ILE A 59 5.64 2.41 -15.73
C ILE A 59 5.70 1.54 -16.98
N CYS A 60 6.86 0.95 -17.24
CA CYS A 60 7.04 0.03 -18.35
C CYS A 60 6.71 -1.41 -17.99
N THR A 61 6.97 -1.80 -16.73
CA THR A 61 6.68 -3.14 -16.19
C THR A 61 6.26 -3.03 -14.74
N TYR A 62 5.32 -3.86 -14.34
CA TYR A 62 4.92 -3.99 -12.94
C TYR A 62 4.53 -5.43 -12.65
N ASP A 63 4.76 -5.87 -11.42
CA ASP A 63 4.29 -7.15 -10.90
C ASP A 63 3.61 -6.89 -9.56
N ILE A 64 2.28 -6.80 -9.57
CA ILE A 64 1.46 -6.43 -8.43
C ILE A 64 0.38 -7.48 -8.23
N ALA A 65 0.66 -8.47 -7.37
CA ALA A 65 -0.20 -9.62 -7.15
C ALA A 65 -1.64 -9.27 -6.75
N TRP A 66 -1.82 -8.27 -5.87
CA TRP A 66 -3.16 -7.92 -5.37
C TRP A 66 -4.08 -7.31 -6.42
N LEU A 67 -3.57 -6.80 -7.55
CA LEU A 67 -4.43 -6.30 -8.64
C LEU A 67 -5.33 -7.40 -9.22
N GLY A 68 -4.86 -8.66 -9.26
CA GLY A 68 -5.63 -9.80 -9.72
C GLY A 68 -6.56 -10.43 -8.66
N TRP A 69 -6.60 -9.90 -7.46
CA TRP A 69 -7.40 -10.49 -6.39
C TRP A 69 -8.79 -9.87 -6.32
N ARG A 70 -9.84 -10.70 -6.17
CA ARG A 70 -11.25 -10.25 -6.07
C ARG A 70 -11.49 -9.18 -5.01
N GLN A 71 -10.67 -9.10 -3.98
CA GLN A 71 -10.77 -8.10 -2.94
C GLN A 71 -10.39 -6.71 -3.44
N ALA A 72 -9.49 -6.61 -4.43
CA ALA A 72 -9.09 -5.33 -5.03
C ALA A 72 -10.23 -4.70 -5.85
N GLU A 73 -11.16 -5.51 -6.37
CA GLU A 73 -12.36 -5.03 -7.09
C GLU A 73 -13.44 -4.46 -6.16
N LYS A 74 -13.33 -4.68 -4.85
CA LYS A 74 -14.31 -4.21 -3.87
C LYS A 74 -13.99 -2.78 -3.44
N PRO A 75 -15.01 -1.95 -3.20
CA PRO A 75 -14.80 -0.60 -2.68
C PRO A 75 -14.09 -0.65 -1.32
N PHE A 76 -13.34 0.40 -1.00
CA PHE A 76 -12.71 0.56 0.30
C PHE A 76 -13.76 0.52 1.43
N SER A 77 -13.42 -0.12 2.54
CA SER A 77 -14.24 -0.06 3.74
C SER A 77 -14.23 1.36 4.33
N ARG A 78 -15.23 1.69 5.13
CA ARG A 78 -15.26 2.96 5.87
C ARG A 78 -13.98 3.19 6.67
N LYS A 79 -13.43 2.14 7.28
CA LYS A 79 -12.17 2.18 8.02
C LYS A 79 -10.99 2.55 7.12
N SER A 80 -10.91 1.94 5.93
CA SER A 80 -9.87 2.25 4.95
C SER A 80 -10.00 3.68 4.43
N LEU A 81 -11.22 4.14 4.13
CA LEU A 81 -11.47 5.52 3.71
C LEU A 81 -11.06 6.54 4.77
N MET A 82 -11.41 6.31 6.04
CA MET A 82 -10.99 7.18 7.15
C MET A 82 -9.48 7.23 7.29
N PHE A 83 -8.80 6.09 7.11
CA PHE A 83 -7.35 6.04 7.12
C PHE A 83 -6.75 6.84 5.96
N ILE A 84 -7.23 6.66 4.73
CA ILE A 84 -6.77 7.41 3.55
C ILE A 84 -6.97 8.92 3.76
N ASP A 85 -8.13 9.31 4.26
CA ASP A 85 -8.43 10.72 4.54
C ASP A 85 -7.47 11.32 5.58
N SER A 86 -7.09 10.54 6.60
CA SER A 86 -6.17 10.97 7.66
C SER A 86 -4.71 11.14 7.20
N ILE A 87 -4.34 10.69 5.99
CA ILE A 87 -2.98 10.78 5.50
C ILE A 87 -2.60 12.26 5.25
N ASP A 88 -1.63 12.76 5.98
CA ASP A 88 -1.01 14.06 5.73
C ASP A 88 0.18 13.89 4.77
N VAL A 89 -0.06 14.18 3.50
CA VAL A 89 0.94 14.05 2.44
C VAL A 89 2.16 14.93 2.70
N THR A 90 1.94 16.12 3.23
CA THR A 90 3.03 17.07 3.49
C THR A 90 3.91 16.63 4.64
N ASP A 91 3.32 16.11 5.71
CA ASP A 91 4.06 15.55 6.84
C ASP A 91 4.84 14.28 6.42
N ASP A 92 4.22 13.40 5.66
CA ASP A 92 4.88 12.20 5.11
C ASP A 92 6.14 12.58 4.31
N ILE A 93 6.04 13.56 3.41
CA ILE A 93 7.18 14.00 2.58
C ILE A 93 8.27 14.63 3.44
N LYS A 94 7.92 15.47 4.42
CA LYS A 94 8.90 16.04 5.35
C LYS A 94 9.63 14.96 6.15
N ARG A 95 8.93 13.93 6.61
CA ARG A 95 9.55 12.80 7.32
C ARG A 95 10.53 12.03 6.44
N LEU A 96 10.15 11.75 5.19
CA LEU A 96 11.03 11.10 4.22
C LEU A 96 12.26 11.96 3.92
N GLU A 97 12.10 13.26 3.72
CA GLU A 97 13.19 14.20 3.46
C GLU A 97 14.16 14.28 4.63
N ASN A 98 13.65 14.40 5.86
CA ASN A 98 14.47 14.57 7.06
C ASN A 98 15.15 13.27 7.51
N SER A 99 14.51 12.12 7.31
CA SER A 99 15.00 10.82 7.80
C SER A 99 15.86 10.08 6.77
N PHE A 100 15.69 10.38 5.50
CA PHE A 100 16.33 9.68 4.39
C PHE A 100 16.80 10.67 3.32
N LYS A 101 17.92 10.35 2.66
CA LYS A 101 18.47 11.18 1.56
C LYS A 101 17.82 10.84 0.22
N PHE A 102 16.51 10.97 0.12
CA PHE A 102 15.83 10.79 -1.16
C PHE A 102 16.08 11.98 -2.10
N ARG A 103 16.19 11.70 -3.39
CA ARG A 103 16.25 12.76 -4.41
C ARG A 103 14.90 13.51 -4.46
N PRO A 104 14.89 14.84 -4.69
CA PRO A 104 13.65 15.62 -4.74
C PRO A 104 12.60 15.06 -5.71
N ILE A 105 13.04 14.48 -6.83
CA ILE A 105 12.15 13.86 -7.83
C ILE A 105 11.39 12.65 -7.24
N CYS A 106 12.03 11.84 -6.39
CA CYS A 106 11.39 10.71 -5.72
C CYS A 106 10.29 11.19 -4.75
N LEU A 107 10.59 12.24 -3.98
CA LEU A 107 9.63 12.84 -3.06
C LEU A 107 8.42 13.45 -3.81
N ARG A 108 8.68 14.13 -4.94
CA ARG A 108 7.63 14.64 -5.82
C ARG A 108 6.72 13.51 -6.31
N ASN A 109 7.30 12.43 -6.80
CA ASN A 109 6.53 11.29 -7.34
C ASN A 109 5.70 10.61 -6.26
N THR A 110 6.24 10.46 -5.05
CA THR A 110 5.51 9.93 -3.89
C THR A 110 4.36 10.86 -3.48
N ARG A 111 4.56 12.17 -3.51
CA ARG A 111 3.51 13.16 -3.28
C ARG A 111 2.38 13.02 -4.30
N ILE A 112 2.70 12.88 -5.59
CA ILE A 112 1.71 12.71 -6.66
C ILE A 112 0.91 11.43 -6.42
N SER A 113 1.57 10.30 -6.20
CA SER A 113 0.90 9.01 -6.00
C SER A 113 -0.05 9.03 -4.79
N THR A 114 0.40 9.55 -3.65
CA THR A 114 -0.44 9.64 -2.45
C THR A 114 -1.62 10.60 -2.65
N THR A 115 -1.41 11.72 -3.34
CA THR A 115 -2.49 12.67 -3.65
C THR A 115 -3.54 12.03 -4.56
N LEU A 116 -3.12 11.29 -5.58
CA LEU A 116 -4.03 10.56 -6.47
C LEU A 116 -4.83 9.51 -5.71
N LEU A 117 -4.21 8.78 -4.77
CA LEU A 117 -4.92 7.84 -3.91
C LEU A 117 -6.04 8.55 -3.12
N LYS A 118 -5.75 9.68 -2.49
CA LYS A 118 -6.74 10.45 -1.72
C LYS A 118 -7.90 10.93 -2.60
N LEU A 119 -7.60 11.45 -3.77
CA LEU A 119 -8.62 11.94 -4.72
C LEU A 119 -9.47 10.81 -5.27
N SER A 120 -8.88 9.66 -5.57
CA SER A 120 -9.59 8.50 -6.13
C SER A 120 -10.46 7.79 -5.11
N ALA A 121 -10.12 7.87 -3.82
CA ALA A 121 -10.86 7.25 -2.73
C ALA A 121 -12.00 8.14 -2.18
N ALA A 122 -12.02 9.39 -2.56
CA ALA A 122 -13.00 10.37 -2.07
C ALA A 122 -14.43 10.08 -2.59
#